data_c67f065df1637b8161d99dc24ceb37ad
#
_entry.id   c67f065df1637b8161d99dc24ceb37ad
#
_cell.length_a   1.000
_cell.length_b   1.000
_cell.length_c   1.000
_cell.angle_alpha   90.00
_cell.angle_beta   90.00
_cell.angle_gamma   90.00
#
_symmetry.space_group_name_H-M   'P 1'
#
loop_
_entity.id
_entity.type
_entity.pdbx_description
1 polymer ?
#
loop_
_entity_poly.entity_id
_entity_poly.type
_entity_poly.pdbx_seq_one_letter_code
_entity_poly.pdbx_strand_id
1 'polypeptide(L)'
;AQVDAFKLLELTFGGSGFDIACAQQDTGILFQLDKEKPTVKSVGFSPPFLDALFFVHRNQKQNSRDGIRSYKTLTANQSLDFSELNSLTLDLLNCSDLKNFESLIEQHERYISTLIQQPPLKEALFSDYKGAIKSLGAWGGDFFLATGDPSSIEYFKSKGYTTILPFSEMIL
;
A
#
# COMPACT_ATOMS: atom_id res chain seq x y z
N ALA A 1 -2.00 -21.06 -26.68
CA ALA A 1 -2.77 -21.36 -25.46
C ALA A 1 -2.62 -20.20 -24.52
N GLN A 2 -3.73 -19.64 -24.07
CA GLN A 2 -3.72 -18.55 -23.09
C GLN A 2 -3.42 -19.15 -21.71
N VAL A 3 -2.39 -18.65 -21.04
CA VAL A 3 -2.03 -19.11 -19.70
C VAL A 3 -2.97 -18.46 -18.71
N ASP A 4 -3.63 -19.26 -17.88
CA ASP A 4 -4.40 -18.76 -16.74
C ASP A 4 -3.42 -18.38 -15.61
N ALA A 5 -3.20 -17.08 -15.47
CA ALA A 5 -2.22 -16.54 -14.52
C ALA A 5 -2.61 -16.80 -13.05
N PHE A 6 -3.90 -16.79 -12.71
CA PHE A 6 -4.37 -17.11 -11.36
C PHE A 6 -4.15 -18.58 -11.01
N LYS A 7 -4.43 -19.48 -11.95
CA LYS A 7 -4.16 -20.91 -11.78
C LYS A 7 -2.66 -21.19 -11.66
N LEU A 8 -1.82 -20.48 -12.42
CA LEU A 8 -0.38 -20.60 -12.32
C LEU A 8 0.12 -20.12 -10.93
N LEU A 9 -0.43 -19.00 -10.43
CA LEU A 9 -0.12 -18.46 -9.11
C LEU A 9 -0.46 -19.48 -8.02
N GLU A 10 -1.65 -20.07 -8.06
CA GLU A 10 -2.10 -21.09 -7.12
C GLU A 10 -1.15 -22.30 -7.07
N LEU A 11 -0.70 -22.77 -8.24
CA LEU A 11 0.19 -23.93 -8.38
C LEU A 11 1.65 -23.65 -8.01
N THR A 12 2.06 -22.39 -7.87
CA THR A 12 3.46 -22.01 -7.68
C THR A 12 3.70 -21.25 -6.38
N PHE A 13 3.35 -19.98 -6.32
CA PHE A 13 3.70 -19.07 -5.24
C PHE A 13 2.60 -18.94 -4.20
N GLY A 14 1.35 -19.15 -4.59
CA GLY A 14 0.21 -18.74 -3.80
C GLY A 14 0.12 -17.22 -3.67
N GLY A 15 -0.77 -16.73 -2.83
CA GLY A 15 -1.00 -15.31 -2.62
C GLY A 15 -2.41 -14.90 -3.03
N SER A 16 -2.70 -13.59 -2.99
CA SER A 16 -4.05 -13.08 -3.28
C SER A 16 -4.35 -12.98 -4.78
N GLY A 17 -3.35 -12.89 -5.63
CA GLY A 17 -3.51 -12.57 -7.05
C GLY A 17 -3.78 -11.09 -7.33
N PHE A 18 -3.61 -10.21 -6.34
CA PHE A 18 -3.79 -8.77 -6.49
C PHE A 18 -2.93 -8.21 -7.64
N ASP A 19 -1.66 -8.59 -7.70
CA ASP A 19 -0.72 -8.13 -8.72
C ASP A 19 -1.19 -8.54 -10.14
N ILE A 20 -1.74 -9.74 -10.28
CA ILE A 20 -2.31 -10.23 -11.54
C ILE A 20 -3.55 -9.42 -11.90
N ALA A 21 -4.42 -9.17 -10.93
CA ALA A 21 -5.63 -8.37 -11.15
C ALA A 21 -5.28 -6.94 -11.57
N CYS A 22 -4.30 -6.31 -10.93
CA CYS A 22 -3.80 -4.99 -11.31
C CYS A 22 -3.25 -4.98 -12.74
N ALA A 23 -2.43 -5.96 -13.10
CA ALA A 23 -1.82 -6.04 -14.43
C ALA A 23 -2.82 -6.26 -15.58
N GLN A 24 -4.05 -6.62 -15.28
CA GLN A 24 -5.15 -6.82 -16.26
C GLN A 24 -6.04 -5.58 -16.42
N GLN A 25 -5.73 -4.48 -15.75
CA GLN A 25 -6.56 -3.26 -15.75
C GLN A 25 -5.73 -2.04 -16.11
N ASP A 26 -6.35 -1.11 -16.83
CA ASP A 26 -5.75 0.18 -17.20
C ASP A 26 -6.12 1.31 -16.21
N THR A 27 -6.73 0.97 -15.09
CA THR A 27 -7.18 1.91 -14.06
C THR A 27 -6.88 1.39 -12.68
N GLY A 28 -6.99 2.23 -11.66
CA GLY A 28 -7.00 1.79 -10.27
C GLY A 28 -8.08 0.73 -10.01
N ILE A 29 -7.86 -0.16 -9.07
CA ILE A 29 -8.82 -1.19 -8.71
C ILE A 29 -9.07 -1.26 -7.20
N LEU A 30 -10.31 -1.58 -6.84
CA LEU A 30 -10.62 -2.20 -5.55
C LEU A 30 -10.60 -3.72 -5.76
N PHE A 31 -9.81 -4.38 -4.95
CA PHE A 31 -9.65 -5.82 -4.97
C PHE A 31 -10.10 -6.40 -3.65
N GLN A 32 -10.97 -7.39 -3.70
CA GLN A 32 -11.41 -8.14 -2.53
C GLN A 32 -11.35 -9.63 -2.82
N LEU A 33 -10.67 -10.37 -1.95
CA LEU A 33 -10.64 -11.82 -2.02
C LEU A 33 -11.69 -12.38 -1.05
N ASP A 34 -12.77 -12.91 -1.59
CA ASP A 34 -13.77 -13.65 -0.82
C ASP A 34 -13.59 -15.15 -1.09
N LYS A 35 -13.13 -15.87 -0.06
CA LYS A 35 -12.76 -17.30 -0.12
C LYS A 35 -11.70 -17.55 -1.21
N GLU A 36 -12.10 -18.05 -2.38
CA GLU A 36 -11.18 -18.40 -3.47
C GLU A 36 -11.38 -17.56 -4.72
N LYS A 37 -12.35 -16.65 -4.71
CA LYS A 37 -12.66 -15.83 -5.90
C LYS A 37 -12.42 -14.36 -5.63
N PRO A 38 -11.52 -13.73 -6.40
CA PRO A 38 -11.34 -12.29 -6.31
C PRO A 38 -12.54 -11.55 -6.91
N THR A 39 -12.96 -10.49 -6.23
CA THR A 39 -13.82 -9.46 -6.81
C THR A 39 -12.96 -8.26 -7.15
N VAL A 40 -12.99 -7.84 -8.40
CA VAL A 40 -12.21 -6.71 -8.93
C VAL A 40 -13.17 -5.64 -9.42
N LYS A 41 -13.02 -4.42 -8.93
CA LYS A 41 -13.83 -3.27 -9.36
C LYS A 41 -12.90 -2.14 -9.78
N SER A 42 -13.00 -1.71 -11.03
CA SER A 42 -12.28 -0.53 -11.52
C SER A 42 -12.75 0.73 -10.80
N VAL A 43 -11.80 1.59 -10.43
CA VAL A 43 -12.06 2.86 -9.74
C VAL A 43 -11.13 3.95 -10.26
N GLY A 44 -11.64 5.19 -10.27
CA GLY A 44 -10.81 6.37 -10.50
C GLY A 44 -10.26 6.90 -9.18
N PHE A 45 -8.99 7.27 -9.16
CA PHE A 45 -8.38 8.01 -8.06
C PHE A 45 -7.72 9.26 -8.61
N SER A 46 -8.39 10.39 -8.48
CA SER A 46 -7.93 11.67 -9.02
C SER A 46 -8.24 12.83 -8.05
N PRO A 47 -7.70 12.76 -6.83
CA PRO A 47 -7.90 13.83 -5.84
C PRO A 47 -7.17 15.12 -6.26
N PRO A 48 -7.62 16.29 -5.78
CA PRO A 48 -7.01 17.57 -6.15
C PRO A 48 -5.59 17.79 -5.62
N PHE A 49 -5.08 16.88 -4.79
CA PHE A 49 -3.76 16.93 -4.17
C PHE A 49 -2.77 15.87 -4.73
N LEU A 50 -2.95 15.39 -5.95
CA LEU A 50 -2.05 14.41 -6.57
C LEU A 50 -0.59 14.88 -6.59
N ASP A 51 -0.36 16.18 -6.79
CA ASP A 51 0.99 16.77 -6.81
C ASP A 51 1.69 16.75 -5.44
N ALA A 52 0.93 16.51 -4.37
CA ALA A 52 1.46 16.32 -3.02
C ALA A 52 1.76 14.84 -2.69
N LEU A 53 1.61 13.93 -3.65
CA LEU A 53 1.84 12.50 -3.48
C LEU A 53 3.08 12.06 -4.25
N PHE A 54 3.95 11.30 -3.60
CA PHE A 54 5.12 10.74 -4.24
C PHE A 54 5.53 9.40 -3.64
N PHE A 55 6.19 8.59 -4.44
CA PHE A 55 6.72 7.28 -4.06
C PHE A 55 8.21 7.39 -3.77
N VAL A 56 8.64 6.84 -2.65
CA VAL A 56 10.05 6.83 -2.24
C VAL A 56 10.52 5.39 -2.17
N HIS A 57 11.59 5.07 -2.90
CA HIS A 57 12.21 3.75 -2.86
C HIS A 57 13.01 3.58 -1.57
N ARG A 58 12.77 2.48 -0.87
CA ARG A 58 13.40 2.19 0.45
C ARG A 58 14.87 1.78 0.39
N ASN A 59 15.46 1.64 -0.79
CA ASN A 59 16.80 1.07 -0.99
C ASN A 59 16.96 -0.35 -0.42
N GLN A 60 15.86 -1.04 -0.18
CA GLN A 60 15.81 -2.42 0.33
C GLN A 60 14.81 -3.21 -0.48
N LYS A 61 15.18 -4.43 -0.84
CA LYS A 61 14.24 -5.38 -1.45
C LYS A 61 13.52 -6.16 -0.35
N GLN A 62 12.20 -6.06 -0.33
CA GLN A 62 11.37 -6.84 0.58
C GLN A 62 11.02 -8.19 -0.04
N ASN A 63 11.17 -9.26 0.75
CA ASN A 63 10.67 -10.57 0.38
C ASN A 63 9.19 -10.69 0.79
N SER A 64 8.28 -10.50 -0.15
CA SER A 64 6.83 -10.58 0.09
C SER A 64 6.40 -11.90 0.74
N ARG A 65 7.11 -13.01 0.47
CA ARG A 65 6.80 -14.31 1.07
C ARG A 65 7.00 -14.32 2.59
N ASP A 66 8.03 -13.64 3.08
CA ASP A 66 8.29 -13.58 4.51
C ASP A 66 7.25 -12.74 5.23
N GLY A 67 6.83 -11.62 4.63
CA GLY A 67 5.70 -10.81 5.11
C GLY A 67 4.39 -11.61 5.18
N ILE A 68 4.05 -12.32 4.12
CA ILE A 68 2.86 -13.18 4.07
C ILE A 68 2.93 -14.30 5.10
N ARG A 69 4.09 -14.94 5.26
CA ARG A 69 4.29 -16.01 6.27
C ARG A 69 4.10 -15.48 7.68
N SER A 70 4.72 -14.35 8.00
CA SER A 70 4.58 -13.70 9.31
C SER A 70 3.12 -13.36 9.60
N TYR A 71 2.43 -12.71 8.66
CA TYR A 71 1.00 -12.40 8.77
C TYR A 71 0.17 -13.66 9.06
N LYS A 72 0.32 -14.72 8.26
CA LYS A 72 -0.42 -15.97 8.46
C LYS A 72 -0.17 -16.58 9.82
N THR A 73 1.06 -16.53 10.34
CA THR A 73 1.42 -17.03 11.66
C THR A 73 0.76 -16.22 12.77
N LEU A 74 0.80 -14.89 12.67
CA LEU A 74 0.22 -13.99 13.66
C LEU A 74 -1.31 -14.08 13.72
N THR A 75 -1.95 -14.36 12.60
CA THR A 75 -3.42 -14.33 12.47
C THR A 75 -4.09 -15.72 12.51
N ALA A 76 -3.33 -16.80 12.56
CA ALA A 76 -3.81 -18.18 12.43
C ALA A 76 -4.95 -18.57 13.39
N ASN A 77 -4.99 -17.98 14.59
CA ASN A 77 -5.98 -18.27 15.63
C ASN A 77 -6.86 -17.06 15.99
N GLN A 78 -6.92 -16.07 15.10
CA GLN A 78 -7.68 -14.84 15.34
C GLN A 78 -8.91 -14.78 14.41
N SER A 79 -10.04 -14.38 14.97
CA SER A 79 -11.17 -13.93 14.17
C SER A 79 -10.93 -12.46 13.83
N LEU A 80 -10.56 -12.18 12.58
CA LEU A 80 -10.26 -10.82 12.14
C LEU A 80 -11.51 -10.17 11.57
N ASP A 81 -11.79 -8.94 12.01
CA ASP A 81 -12.79 -8.07 11.41
C ASP A 81 -12.06 -6.97 10.60
N PHE A 82 -12.28 -6.98 9.30
CA PHE A 82 -11.70 -6.00 8.37
C PHE A 82 -12.67 -4.86 8.00
N SER A 83 -13.81 -4.74 8.70
CA SER A 83 -14.82 -3.72 8.39
C SER A 83 -14.25 -2.30 8.46
N GLU A 84 -13.46 -1.99 9.49
CA GLU A 84 -12.77 -0.71 9.64
C GLU A 84 -11.77 -0.48 8.49
N LEU A 85 -10.97 -1.46 8.14
CA LEU A 85 -9.99 -1.35 7.05
C LEU A 85 -10.67 -1.15 5.69
N ASN A 86 -11.80 -1.82 5.46
CA ASN A 86 -12.60 -1.65 4.26
C ASN A 86 -13.20 -0.23 4.19
N SER A 87 -13.71 0.30 5.32
CA SER A 87 -14.21 1.67 5.40
C SER A 87 -13.09 2.68 5.10
N LEU A 88 -11.93 2.56 5.75
CA LEU A 88 -10.77 3.42 5.50
C LEU A 88 -10.34 3.40 4.02
N THR A 89 -10.41 2.25 3.37
CA THR A 89 -10.08 2.13 1.93
C THR A 89 -11.04 2.95 1.07
N LEU A 90 -12.35 2.88 1.36
CA LEU A 90 -13.36 3.65 0.63
C LEU A 90 -13.26 5.15 0.94
N ASP A 91 -12.97 5.52 2.17
CA ASP A 91 -12.79 6.90 2.59
C ASP A 91 -11.55 7.52 1.92
N LEU A 92 -10.44 6.78 1.83
CA LEU A 92 -9.24 7.19 1.08
C LEU A 92 -9.55 7.42 -0.40
N LEU A 93 -10.30 6.51 -1.02
CA LEU A 93 -10.67 6.63 -2.44
C LEU A 93 -11.50 7.88 -2.73
N ASN A 94 -12.39 8.27 -1.80
CA ASN A 94 -13.31 9.39 -1.98
C ASN A 94 -12.81 10.70 -1.35
N CYS A 95 -11.61 10.71 -0.78
CA CYS A 95 -11.06 11.86 -0.08
C CYS A 95 -10.64 12.98 -1.06
N SER A 96 -11.06 14.20 -0.79
CA SER A 96 -10.70 15.38 -1.59
C SER A 96 -9.87 16.43 -0.83
N ASP A 97 -9.53 16.16 0.42
CA ASP A 97 -8.73 17.01 1.29
C ASP A 97 -7.45 16.32 1.74
N LEU A 98 -6.30 16.96 1.54
CA LEU A 98 -4.99 16.36 1.85
C LEU A 98 -4.83 16.03 3.33
N LYS A 99 -5.25 16.90 4.24
CA LYS A 99 -5.09 16.65 5.68
C LYS A 99 -5.95 15.49 6.14
N ASN A 100 -7.17 15.39 5.62
CA ASN A 100 -8.04 14.25 5.89
C ASN A 100 -7.44 12.96 5.30
N PHE A 101 -6.90 13.01 4.08
CA PHE A 101 -6.20 11.88 3.46
C PHE A 101 -5.00 11.41 4.29
N GLU A 102 -4.19 12.34 4.80
CA GLU A 102 -3.09 12.04 5.71
C GLU A 102 -3.56 11.35 7.00
N SER A 103 -4.64 11.85 7.60
CA SER A 103 -5.24 11.23 8.79
C SER A 103 -5.72 9.80 8.52
N LEU A 104 -6.37 9.57 7.38
CA LEU A 104 -6.83 8.24 6.97
C LEU A 104 -5.65 7.28 6.74
N ILE A 105 -4.58 7.74 6.12
CA ILE A 105 -3.33 6.97 5.97
C ILE A 105 -2.78 6.57 7.34
N GLU A 106 -2.68 7.51 8.28
CA GLU A 106 -2.15 7.23 9.61
C GLU A 106 -3.03 6.25 10.40
N GLN A 107 -4.34 6.32 10.24
CA GLN A 107 -5.27 5.34 10.83
C GLN A 107 -5.06 3.95 10.23
N HIS A 108 -4.95 3.88 8.91
CA HIS A 108 -4.68 2.62 8.19
C HIS A 108 -3.34 2.01 8.63
N GLU A 109 -2.27 2.80 8.70
CA GLU A 109 -0.94 2.32 9.12
C GLU A 109 -0.96 1.81 10.58
N ARG A 110 -1.67 2.49 11.49
CA ARG A 110 -1.84 2.02 12.89
C ARG A 110 -2.62 0.72 12.97
N TYR A 111 -3.70 0.58 12.19
CA TYR A 111 -4.47 -0.67 12.12
C TYR A 111 -3.56 -1.84 11.69
N ILE A 112 -2.85 -1.66 10.57
CA ILE A 112 -1.93 -2.67 10.06
C ILE A 112 -0.80 -2.96 11.05
N SER A 113 -0.21 -1.94 11.66
CA SER A 113 0.83 -2.05 12.69
C SER A 113 0.42 -2.99 13.84
N THR A 114 -0.81 -2.83 14.33
CA THR A 114 -1.37 -3.68 15.37
C THR A 114 -1.50 -5.13 14.88
N LEU A 115 -1.98 -5.32 13.66
CA LEU A 115 -2.23 -6.63 13.07
C LEU A 115 -0.94 -7.42 12.82
N ILE A 116 0.12 -6.76 12.34
CA ILE A 116 1.40 -7.41 12.01
C ILE A 116 2.45 -7.27 13.11
N GLN A 117 2.13 -6.60 14.22
CA GLN A 117 3.01 -6.36 15.37
C GLN A 117 4.35 -5.69 14.97
N GLN A 118 4.27 -4.71 14.06
CA GLN A 118 5.41 -3.90 13.62
C GLN A 118 5.02 -2.42 13.68
N PRO A 119 5.92 -1.52 14.10
CA PRO A 119 5.61 -0.09 14.13
C PRO A 119 5.35 0.45 12.72
N PRO A 120 4.49 1.47 12.57
CA PRO A 120 4.35 2.18 11.31
C PRO A 120 5.70 2.67 10.78
N LEU A 121 5.89 2.65 9.46
CA LEU A 121 7.16 3.04 8.84
C LEU A 121 7.58 4.46 9.21
N LYS A 122 6.62 5.39 9.30
CA LYS A 122 6.86 6.77 9.74
C LYS A 122 7.49 6.82 11.13
N GLU A 123 6.93 6.10 12.08
CA GLU A 123 7.43 6.07 13.46
C GLU A 123 8.80 5.42 13.57
N ALA A 124 9.02 4.36 12.79
CA ALA A 124 10.28 3.61 12.82
C ALA A 124 11.46 4.34 12.19
N LEU A 125 11.26 5.08 11.09
CA LEU A 125 12.34 5.64 10.29
C LEU A 125 12.26 7.15 10.06
N PHE A 126 11.08 7.76 10.20
CA PHE A 126 10.80 9.14 9.79
C PHE A 126 9.94 9.89 10.81
N SER A 127 10.21 9.71 12.11
CA SER A 127 9.41 10.27 13.19
C SER A 127 9.34 11.81 13.18
N ASP A 128 10.30 12.46 12.56
CA ASP A 128 10.40 13.92 12.37
C ASP A 128 9.73 14.42 11.06
N TYR A 129 9.22 13.50 10.22
CA TYR A 129 8.56 13.88 8.97
C TYR A 129 7.18 14.49 9.20
N LYS A 130 6.86 15.57 8.49
CA LYS A 130 5.63 16.35 8.71
C LYS A 130 4.41 15.77 7.97
N GLY A 131 4.60 15.18 6.79
CA GLY A 131 3.52 14.54 6.03
C GLY A 131 3.20 13.13 6.53
N ALA A 132 2.26 12.47 5.90
CA ALA A 132 1.95 11.07 6.15
C ALA A 132 2.85 10.13 5.33
N ILE A 133 3.03 8.91 5.82
CA ILE A 133 3.74 7.84 5.12
C ILE A 133 2.88 6.59 5.17
N LYS A 134 2.70 5.96 4.00
CA LYS A 134 2.00 4.69 3.86
C LYS A 134 2.95 3.62 3.35
N SER A 135 3.09 2.55 4.09
CA SER A 135 3.76 1.34 3.63
C SER A 135 3.02 0.72 2.45
N LEU A 136 3.74 0.31 1.41
CA LEU A 136 3.20 -0.33 0.22
C LEU A 136 3.64 -1.80 0.14
N GLY A 137 2.90 -2.58 -0.65
CA GLY A 137 3.14 -4.00 -0.83
C GLY A 137 2.98 -4.81 0.46
N ALA A 138 3.84 -5.79 0.69
CA ALA A 138 3.82 -6.63 1.89
C ALA A 138 4.49 -5.93 3.09
N TRP A 139 3.93 -4.82 3.55
CA TRP A 139 4.29 -4.08 4.78
C TRP A 139 5.78 -3.72 4.89
N GLY A 140 6.21 -2.85 4.05
CA GLY A 140 7.58 -2.41 3.99
C GLY A 140 8.27 -2.85 2.71
N GLY A 141 7.50 -2.93 1.63
CA GLY A 141 7.96 -3.23 0.29
C GLY A 141 9.05 -2.29 -0.20
N ASP A 142 9.35 -2.37 -1.49
CA ASP A 142 10.42 -1.61 -2.12
C ASP A 142 10.15 -0.10 -2.09
N PHE A 143 8.87 0.29 -2.10
CA PHE A 143 8.42 1.68 -2.06
C PHE A 143 7.46 1.95 -0.90
N PHE A 144 7.40 3.20 -0.47
CA PHE A 144 6.32 3.75 0.33
C PHE A 144 5.76 5.00 -0.35
N LEU A 145 4.48 5.30 -0.09
CA LEU A 145 3.85 6.55 -0.46
C LEU A 145 4.11 7.58 0.63
N ALA A 146 4.48 8.79 0.25
CA ALA A 146 4.59 9.93 1.15
C ALA A 146 3.73 11.09 0.64
N THR A 147 3.20 11.89 1.57
CA THR A 147 2.51 13.14 1.27
C THR A 147 3.40 14.32 1.64
N GLY A 148 3.34 15.42 0.90
CA GLY A 148 4.06 16.63 1.26
C GLY A 148 4.22 17.59 0.10
N ASP A 149 4.95 18.65 0.36
CA ASP A 149 5.35 19.66 -0.61
C ASP A 149 6.72 19.33 -1.25
N PRO A 150 7.22 20.12 -2.19
CA PRO A 150 8.52 19.89 -2.81
C PRO A 150 9.71 19.81 -1.86
N SER A 151 9.64 20.44 -0.66
CA SER A 151 10.71 20.36 0.35
C SER A 151 10.85 18.96 0.95
N SER A 152 9.81 18.17 0.89
CA SER A 152 9.77 16.78 1.32
C SER A 152 10.73 15.90 0.50
N ILE A 153 10.95 16.22 -0.75
CA ILE A 153 11.92 15.53 -1.60
C ILE A 153 13.34 15.69 -1.05
N GLU A 154 13.70 16.92 -0.68
CA GLU A 154 15.02 17.19 -0.09
C GLU A 154 15.18 16.53 1.29
N TYR A 155 14.11 16.45 2.07
CA TYR A 155 14.11 15.72 3.34
C TYR A 155 14.52 14.24 3.13
N PHE A 156 13.88 13.54 2.21
CA PHE A 156 14.20 12.13 1.95
C PHE A 156 15.59 11.95 1.32
N LYS A 157 16.00 12.85 0.41
CA LYS A 157 17.36 12.84 -0.16
C LYS A 157 18.42 13.00 0.92
N SER A 158 18.22 13.90 1.88
CA SER A 158 19.15 14.12 2.99
C SER A 158 19.33 12.90 3.89
N LYS A 159 18.32 12.01 3.92
CA LYS A 159 18.36 10.72 4.62
C LYS A 159 18.87 9.56 3.74
N GLY A 160 19.32 9.84 2.50
CA GLY A 160 19.89 8.84 1.60
C GLY A 160 18.89 8.15 0.66
N TYR A 161 17.64 8.59 0.62
CA TYR A 161 16.61 8.06 -0.28
C TYR A 161 16.59 8.91 -1.56
N THR A 162 17.27 8.46 -2.61
CA THR A 162 17.48 9.25 -3.83
C THR A 162 16.48 8.97 -4.95
N THR A 163 15.82 7.82 -4.94
CA THR A 163 14.77 7.47 -5.92
C THR A 163 13.41 7.88 -5.37
N ILE A 164 12.93 9.02 -5.86
CA ILE A 164 11.65 9.62 -5.45
C ILE A 164 10.90 9.97 -6.74
N LEU A 165 9.70 9.42 -6.90
CA LEU A 165 8.88 9.57 -8.09
C LEU A 165 7.57 10.28 -7.72
N PRO A 166 7.20 11.38 -8.40
CA PRO A 166 5.86 11.94 -8.31
C PRO A 166 4.80 10.89 -8.63
N PHE A 167 3.60 11.06 -8.07
CA PHE A 167 2.49 10.12 -8.32
C PHE A 167 2.22 9.96 -9.83
N SER A 168 2.24 11.04 -10.58
CA SER A 168 2.01 11.06 -12.03
C SER A 168 3.08 10.36 -12.87
N GLU A 169 4.26 10.08 -12.32
CA GLU A 169 5.31 9.33 -13.01
C GLU A 169 5.29 7.83 -12.68
N MET A 170 4.64 7.44 -11.60
CA MET A 170 4.57 6.05 -11.15
C MET A 170 3.28 5.37 -11.56
N ILE A 171 2.19 6.12 -11.64
CA ILE A 171 0.85 5.63 -11.97
C ILE A 171 0.46 6.17 -13.35
N LEU A 172 0.18 5.25 -14.25
CA LEU A 172 -0.25 5.54 -15.63
C LEU A 172 -1.74 5.86 -15.71
#